data_0cfab45de873353c4c6360a03f91b4bb
#
_entry.id   0cfab45de873353c4c6360a03f91b4bb
#
_cell.length_a   1.000
_cell.length_b   1.000
_cell.length_c   1.000
_cell.angle_alpha   90.00
_cell.angle_beta   90.00
_cell.angle_gamma   90.00
#
_symmetry.space_group_name_H-M   'P 1'
#
loop_
_entity.id
_entity.type
_entity.pdbx_description
1 polymer ?
#
loop_
_entity_poly.entity_id
_entity_poly.type
_entity_poly.pdbx_seq_one_letter_code
_entity_poly.pdbx_strand_id
1 'polypeptide(L)'
;SFVEWEEVYSDNFYGTLKSEIERIWNEGNHVIFDVDVDGGLNLKHAFGEKALAIFVMPPSLDKLRERLEGRATETPDSIKRRMGKAPAEIEKSVDFDKLILNDSLPEAFKKAEKMVRGFLKEKSNKS
;
A
#
# COMPACT_ATOMS: atom_id res chain seq x y z
N SER A 1 1.89 -20.72 6.46
CA SER A 1 2.00 -19.86 5.30
C SER A 1 2.87 -18.65 5.61
N PHE A 2 3.77 -18.34 4.75
CA PHE A 2 4.57 -17.13 4.89
C PHE A 2 4.20 -16.12 3.81
N VAL A 3 4.48 -14.87 4.09
CA VAL A 3 4.22 -13.79 3.16
C VAL A 3 5.44 -13.62 2.27
N GLU A 4 5.22 -13.75 0.97
CA GLU A 4 6.27 -13.50 -0.01
C GLU A 4 6.12 -12.07 -0.50
N TRP A 5 7.19 -11.30 -0.38
CA TRP A 5 7.18 -9.90 -0.80
C TRP A 5 7.73 -9.80 -2.21
N GLU A 6 6.92 -9.28 -3.10
CA GLU A 6 7.30 -9.09 -4.49
C GLU A 6 6.89 -7.70 -4.94
N GLU A 7 7.84 -6.94 -5.45
CA GLU A 7 7.58 -5.61 -5.96
C GLU A 7 7.15 -5.70 -7.42
N VAL A 8 5.93 -5.30 -7.71
CA VAL A 8 5.39 -5.37 -9.05
C VAL A 8 5.01 -3.98 -9.52
N TYR A 9 5.55 -3.57 -10.65
CA TYR A 9 5.19 -2.30 -11.26
C TYR A 9 3.96 -2.50 -12.16
N SER A 10 2.89 -1.82 -11.82
CA SER A 10 1.62 -1.97 -12.52
C SER A 10 1.56 -1.11 -13.77
N ASP A 11 2.30 -1.50 -14.80
CA ASP A 11 2.23 -0.82 -16.09
C ASP A 11 1.23 -1.53 -16.99
N ASN A 12 -0.03 -1.09 -16.97
CA ASN A 12 -1.01 -1.41 -18.01
C ASN A 12 -1.27 -2.89 -18.34
N PHE A 13 -0.87 -3.83 -17.50
CA PHE A 13 -1.01 -5.25 -17.78
C PHE A 13 -1.84 -5.97 -16.72
N TYR A 14 -3.04 -5.45 -16.44
CA TYR A 14 -3.89 -6.04 -15.40
C TYR A 14 -4.20 -7.51 -15.64
N GLY A 15 -4.37 -7.92 -16.88
CA GLY A 15 -4.61 -9.33 -17.20
C GLY A 15 -3.46 -10.22 -16.81
N THR A 16 -2.24 -9.84 -17.20
CA THR A 16 -1.02 -10.57 -16.87
C THR A 16 -0.77 -10.52 -15.37
N LEU A 17 -0.97 -9.36 -14.76
CA LEU A 17 -0.79 -9.18 -13.32
C LEU A 17 -1.75 -10.07 -12.53
N LYS A 18 -3.01 -10.15 -12.94
CA LYS A 18 -4.00 -10.98 -12.27
C LYS A 18 -3.62 -12.46 -12.35
N SER A 19 -3.16 -12.91 -13.51
CA SER A 19 -2.70 -14.27 -13.72
C SER A 19 -1.51 -14.61 -12.81
N GLU A 20 -0.56 -13.68 -12.72
CA GLU A 20 0.62 -13.86 -11.88
C GLU A 20 0.26 -13.92 -10.39
N ILE A 21 -0.67 -13.09 -9.96
CA ILE A 21 -1.15 -13.09 -8.58
C ILE A 21 -1.84 -14.41 -8.25
N GLU A 22 -2.68 -14.90 -9.15
CA GLU A 22 -3.37 -16.17 -8.95
C GLU A 22 -2.38 -17.33 -8.87
N ARG A 23 -1.32 -17.29 -9.67
CA ARG A 23 -0.25 -18.29 -9.59
C ARG A 23 0.39 -18.30 -8.21
N ILE A 24 0.72 -17.14 -7.69
CA ILE A 24 1.35 -16.99 -6.36
C ILE A 24 0.42 -17.51 -5.26
N TRP A 25 -0.87 -17.17 -5.35
CA TRP A 25 -1.87 -17.67 -4.40
C TRP A 25 -1.99 -19.19 -4.43
N ASN A 26 -1.97 -19.76 -5.62
CA ASN A 26 -2.07 -21.22 -5.78
C ASN A 26 -0.87 -21.96 -5.18
N GLU A 27 0.26 -21.26 -5.04
CA GLU A 27 1.45 -21.79 -4.38
C GLU A 27 1.40 -21.62 -2.86
N GLY A 28 0.34 -21.02 -2.33
CA GLY A 28 0.17 -20.79 -0.90
C GLY A 28 0.82 -19.51 -0.39
N ASN A 29 1.21 -18.63 -1.29
CA ASN A 29 1.87 -17.38 -0.96
C ASN A 29 0.94 -16.18 -1.13
N HIS A 30 1.36 -15.05 -0.59
CA HIS A 30 0.62 -13.80 -0.66
C HIS A 30 1.46 -12.73 -1.34
N VAL A 31 0.79 -11.73 -1.91
CA VAL A 31 1.45 -10.65 -2.65
C VAL A 31 1.24 -9.34 -1.92
N ILE A 32 2.31 -8.58 -1.77
CA ILE A 32 2.27 -7.23 -1.20
C ILE A 32 2.68 -6.25 -2.30
N PHE A 33 1.86 -5.23 -2.51
CA PHE A 33 2.14 -4.17 -3.48
C PHE A 33 2.45 -2.88 -2.76
N ASP A 34 3.53 -2.24 -3.17
CA ASP A 34 3.87 -0.89 -2.77
C ASP A 34 3.59 -0.01 -3.99
N VAL A 35 2.45 0.66 -3.99
CA VAL A 35 1.96 1.42 -5.14
C VAL A 35 1.47 2.79 -4.70
N ASP A 36 1.27 3.68 -5.66
CA ASP A 36 0.66 4.97 -5.36
C ASP A 36 -0.84 4.80 -5.03
N VAL A 37 -1.48 5.89 -4.64
CA VAL A 37 -2.87 5.87 -4.19
C VAL A 37 -3.80 5.35 -5.29
N ASP A 38 -3.64 5.84 -6.50
CA ASP A 38 -4.50 5.42 -7.61
C ASP A 38 -4.29 3.95 -7.96
N GLY A 39 -3.03 3.51 -7.95
CA GLY A 39 -2.70 2.10 -8.16
C GLY A 39 -3.29 1.20 -7.09
N GLY A 40 -3.22 1.64 -5.84
CA GLY A 40 -3.80 0.90 -4.72
C GLY A 40 -5.32 0.76 -4.83
N LEU A 41 -6.00 1.84 -5.18
CA LEU A 41 -7.46 1.82 -5.35
C LEU A 41 -7.87 0.96 -6.55
N ASN A 42 -7.09 1.00 -7.63
CA ASN A 42 -7.36 0.16 -8.79
C ASN A 42 -7.21 -1.33 -8.46
N LEU A 43 -6.19 -1.68 -7.69
CA LEU A 43 -6.00 -3.06 -7.24
C LEU A 43 -7.13 -3.50 -6.30
N LYS A 44 -7.54 -2.63 -5.39
CA LYS A 44 -8.66 -2.93 -4.50
C LYS A 44 -9.94 -3.14 -5.28
N HIS A 45 -10.19 -2.32 -6.28
CA HIS A 45 -11.36 -2.46 -7.15
C HIS A 45 -11.31 -3.79 -7.93
N ALA A 46 -10.14 -4.16 -8.42
CA ALA A 46 -9.98 -5.39 -9.21
C ALA A 46 -10.12 -6.66 -8.37
N PHE A 47 -9.63 -6.65 -7.14
CA PHE A 47 -9.59 -7.86 -6.30
C PHE A 47 -10.62 -7.86 -5.17
N GLY A 48 -11.24 -6.73 -4.89
CA GLY A 48 -12.31 -6.64 -3.89
C GLY A 48 -11.91 -7.15 -2.52
N GLU A 49 -12.69 -8.07 -1.99
CA GLU A 49 -12.46 -8.63 -0.64
C GLU A 49 -11.18 -9.46 -0.52
N LYS A 50 -10.60 -9.85 -1.63
CA LYS A 50 -9.33 -10.59 -1.64
C LYS A 50 -8.13 -9.71 -1.41
N ALA A 51 -8.30 -8.40 -1.42
CA ALA A 51 -7.25 -7.42 -1.21
C ALA A 51 -7.50 -6.59 0.03
N LEU A 52 -6.42 -6.32 0.77
CA LEU A 52 -6.44 -5.37 1.88
C LEU A 52 -5.65 -4.14 1.46
N ALA A 53 -6.34 -3.01 1.36
CA ALA A 53 -5.73 -1.74 1.00
C ALA A 53 -5.45 -0.93 2.25
N ILE A 54 -4.18 -0.63 2.49
CA ILE A 54 -3.73 0.13 3.65
C ILE A 54 -3.13 1.44 3.17
N PHE A 55 -3.64 2.55 3.69
CA PHE A 55 -3.08 3.87 3.42
C PHE A 55 -2.18 4.27 4.59
N VAL A 56 -0.94 4.61 4.28
CA VAL A 56 0.02 5.06 5.29
C VAL A 56 0.06 6.58 5.24
N MET A 57 -0.45 7.20 6.29
CA MET A 57 -0.61 8.65 6.35
C MET A 57 0.53 9.30 7.12
N PRO A 58 1.15 10.38 6.60
CA PRO A 58 2.13 11.13 7.39
C PRO A 58 1.43 11.86 8.54
N PRO A 59 2.13 12.14 9.65
CA PRO A 59 1.53 12.85 10.78
C PRO A 59 1.02 14.24 10.41
N SER A 60 1.69 14.90 9.47
CA SER A 60 1.30 16.20 8.96
C SER A 60 1.96 16.43 7.60
N LEU A 61 1.49 17.43 6.87
CA LEU A 61 2.12 17.81 5.61
C LEU A 61 3.52 18.38 5.84
N ASP A 62 3.73 19.09 6.95
CA ASP A 62 5.05 19.59 7.31
C ASP A 62 6.03 18.45 7.54
N LYS A 63 5.61 17.41 8.24
CA LYS A 63 6.43 16.22 8.46
C LYS A 63 6.73 15.50 7.16
N LEU A 64 5.77 15.43 6.27
CA LEU A 64 5.98 14.83 4.95
C LEU A 64 7.07 15.58 4.19
N ARG A 65 6.99 16.92 4.15
CA ARG A 65 8.00 17.75 3.50
C ARG A 65 9.39 17.51 4.10
N GLU A 66 9.46 17.53 5.43
CA GLU A 66 10.70 17.31 6.14
C GLU A 66 11.34 15.96 5.80
N ARG A 67 10.53 14.90 5.75
CA ARG A 67 11.00 13.57 5.39
C ARG A 67 11.47 13.49 3.94
N LEU A 68 10.76 14.14 3.02
CA LEU A 68 11.17 14.18 1.62
C LEU A 68 12.47 14.95 1.43
N GLU A 69 12.62 16.07 2.12
CA GLU A 69 13.84 16.87 2.05
C GLU A 69 15.06 16.12 2.62
N GLY A 70 14.83 15.21 3.56
CA GLY A 70 15.88 14.39 4.14
C GLY A 70 16.33 13.22 3.27
N ARG A 71 15.66 12.94 2.17
CA ARG A 71 16.02 11.85 1.27
C ARG A 71 17.00 12.32 0.21
N ALA A 72 18.12 11.60 0.06
CA ALA A 72 19.15 11.95 -0.93
C ALA A 72 18.68 11.81 -2.37
N THR A 73 17.64 10.99 -2.61
CA THR A 73 17.14 10.71 -3.95
C THR A 73 16.07 11.69 -4.43
N GLU A 74 15.62 12.60 -3.57
CA GLU A 74 14.59 13.57 -3.93
C GLU A 74 15.21 14.87 -4.42
N THR A 75 14.61 15.43 -5.48
CA THR A 75 14.99 16.75 -6.01
C THR A 75 13.96 17.79 -5.57
N PRO A 76 14.29 19.09 -5.61
CA PRO A 76 13.30 20.12 -5.31
C PRO A 76 12.02 20.01 -6.13
N ASP A 77 12.15 19.65 -7.41
CA ASP A 77 10.98 19.47 -8.29
C ASP A 77 10.13 18.28 -7.89
N SER A 78 10.76 17.15 -7.52
CA SER A 78 10.02 15.97 -7.08
C SER A 78 9.30 16.22 -5.76
N ILE A 79 9.94 16.93 -4.83
CA ILE A 79 9.33 17.30 -3.55
C ILE A 79 8.09 18.17 -3.79
N LYS A 80 8.21 19.18 -4.64
CA LYS A 80 7.09 20.07 -4.98
C LYS A 80 5.93 19.29 -5.56
N ARG A 81 6.20 18.37 -6.46
CA ARG A 81 5.18 17.53 -7.08
C ARG A 81 4.48 16.63 -6.07
N ARG A 82 5.25 15.97 -5.21
CA ARG A 82 4.69 15.10 -4.16
C ARG A 82 3.87 15.88 -3.14
N MET A 83 4.35 17.05 -2.74
CA MET A 83 3.61 17.90 -1.82
C MET A 83 2.32 18.43 -2.43
N GLY A 84 2.33 18.70 -3.74
CA GLY A 84 1.13 19.14 -4.44
C GLY A 84 0.07 18.07 -4.55
N LYS A 85 0.46 16.80 -4.61
CA LYS A 85 -0.46 15.67 -4.69
C LYS A 85 -0.99 15.21 -3.33
N ALA A 86 -0.24 15.45 -2.27
CA ALA A 86 -0.53 14.89 -0.95
C ALA A 86 -1.94 15.20 -0.42
N PRO A 87 -2.47 16.44 -0.50
CA PRO A 87 -3.82 16.70 -0.02
C PRO A 87 -4.89 15.86 -0.71
N ALA A 88 -4.81 15.73 -2.03
CA ALA A 88 -5.76 14.92 -2.79
C ALA A 88 -5.65 13.44 -2.46
N GLU A 89 -4.42 12.96 -2.26
CA GLU A 89 -4.19 11.57 -1.87
C GLU A 89 -4.76 11.28 -0.49
N ILE A 90 -4.59 12.20 0.44
CA ILE A 90 -5.14 12.06 1.79
C ILE A 90 -6.67 12.03 1.74
N GLU A 91 -7.30 12.81 0.87
CA GLU A 91 -8.74 12.73 0.68
C GLU A 91 -9.18 11.36 0.20
N LYS A 92 -8.41 10.74 -0.68
CA LYS A 92 -8.73 9.41 -1.20
C LYS A 92 -8.53 8.29 -0.18
N SER A 93 -7.88 8.58 0.94
CA SER A 93 -7.63 7.59 1.97
C SER A 93 -8.90 6.97 2.54
N VAL A 94 -10.04 7.67 2.45
CA VAL A 94 -11.33 7.16 2.93
C VAL A 94 -11.79 5.92 2.16
N ASP A 95 -11.27 5.72 0.97
CA ASP A 95 -11.61 4.55 0.14
C ASP A 95 -10.73 3.33 0.43
N PHE A 96 -9.76 3.47 1.32
CA PHE A 96 -8.90 2.37 1.74
C PHE A 96 -9.53 1.61 2.91
N ASP A 97 -9.15 0.36 3.05
CA ASP A 97 -9.67 -0.49 4.13
C ASP A 97 -9.17 -0.06 5.49
N LYS A 98 -7.90 0.31 5.57
CA LYS A 98 -7.24 0.66 6.81
C LYS A 98 -6.37 1.90 6.62
N LEU A 99 -6.18 2.61 7.71
CA LEU A 99 -5.35 3.80 7.76
C LEU A 99 -4.32 3.63 8.86
N ILE A 100 -3.06 3.88 8.54
CA ILE A 100 -1.97 3.84 9.51
C ILE A 100 -1.33 5.21 9.56
N LEU A 101 -1.25 5.78 10.75
CA LEU A 101 -0.51 7.03 10.96
C LEU A 101 0.97 6.68 11.12
N ASN A 102 1.79 7.17 10.19
CA ASN A 102 3.23 6.93 10.21
C ASN A 102 3.96 7.97 11.07
N ASP A 103 3.70 7.93 12.36
CA ASP A 103 4.36 8.79 13.32
C ASP A 103 5.76 8.26 13.66
N SER A 104 5.84 6.94 13.83
CA SER A 104 7.07 6.22 14.09
C SER A 104 7.11 4.99 13.20
N LEU A 105 8.23 4.77 12.49
CA LEU A 105 8.33 3.63 11.59
C LEU A 105 8.17 2.28 12.30
N PRO A 106 8.80 2.03 13.47
CA PRO A 106 8.56 0.77 14.17
C PRO A 106 7.10 0.54 14.56
N GLU A 107 6.41 1.57 15.00
CA GLU A 107 5.00 1.46 15.36
C GLU A 107 4.12 1.24 14.14
N ALA A 108 4.42 1.90 13.03
CA ALA A 108 3.69 1.71 11.78
C ALA A 108 3.84 0.28 11.28
N PHE A 109 5.03 -0.29 11.36
CA PHE A 109 5.26 -1.68 10.98
C PHE A 109 4.48 -2.66 11.85
N LYS A 110 4.43 -2.42 13.15
CA LYS A 110 3.67 -3.28 14.06
C LYS A 110 2.18 -3.25 13.75
N LYS A 111 1.66 -2.06 13.46
CA LYS A 111 0.25 -1.90 13.11
C LYS A 111 -0.06 -2.59 11.78
N ALA A 112 0.82 -2.41 10.80
CA ALA A 112 0.66 -3.03 9.49
C ALA A 112 0.68 -4.56 9.61
N GLU A 113 1.63 -5.10 10.35
CA GLU A 113 1.74 -6.54 10.56
C GLU A 113 0.48 -7.11 11.21
N LYS A 114 -0.03 -6.43 12.24
CA LYS A 114 -1.24 -6.87 12.92
C LYS A 114 -2.45 -6.85 11.98
N MET A 115 -2.58 -5.82 11.16
CA MET A 115 -3.68 -5.71 10.20
C MET A 115 -3.61 -6.81 9.14
N VAL A 116 -2.42 -7.08 8.62
CA VAL A 116 -2.22 -8.14 7.62
C VAL A 116 -2.52 -9.51 8.21
N ARG A 117 -2.02 -9.80 9.40
CA ARG A 117 -2.29 -11.07 10.07
C ARG A 117 -3.78 -11.26 10.32
N GLY A 118 -4.47 -10.22 10.78
CA GLY A 118 -5.91 -10.26 11.00
C GLY A 118 -6.68 -10.52 9.71
N PHE A 119 -6.28 -9.87 8.63
CA PHE A 119 -6.90 -10.05 7.33
C PHE A 119 -6.73 -11.49 6.81
N LEU A 120 -5.52 -12.02 6.89
CA LEU A 120 -5.24 -13.38 6.42
C LEU A 120 -5.97 -14.42 7.26
N LYS A 121 -6.05 -14.21 8.55
CA LYS A 121 -6.79 -15.11 9.46
C LYS A 121 -8.28 -15.11 9.13
N GLU A 122 -8.86 -13.94 8.88
CA GLU A 122 -10.26 -13.82 8.53
C GLU A 122 -10.58 -14.55 7.23
N LYS A 123 -9.72 -14.39 6.21
CA LYS A 123 -9.91 -15.07 4.93
C LYS A 123 -9.76 -16.58 5.06
N SER A 124 -8.84 -17.04 5.88
CA SER A 124 -8.65 -18.46 6.16
C SER A 124 -9.89 -19.07 6.81
N ASN A 125 -10.53 -18.35 7.74
CA ASN A 125 -11.72 -18.83 8.42
C ASN A 125 -12.96 -18.87 7.54
N LYS A 126 -12.98 -18.12 6.45
CA LYS A 126 -14.11 -18.07 5.53
C LYS A 126 -14.05 -19.10 4.40
N SER A 127 -12.94 -19.78 4.28
CA SER A 127 -12.76 -20.76 3.20
C SER A 127 -13.36 -22.13 3.52
#